data_1ba83a5524d892a3c89c22526e0937f0
#
_entry.id   1ba83a5524d892a3c89c22526e0937f0
#
_cell.length_a   1.000
_cell.length_b   1.000
_cell.length_c   1.000
_cell.angle_alpha   90.00
_cell.angle_beta   90.00
_cell.angle_gamma   90.00
#
_symmetry.space_group_name_H-M   'P 1'
#
loop_
_entity.id
_entity.type
_entity.pdbx_description
1 polymer ?
#
loop_
_entity_poly.entity_id
_entity_poly.type
_entity_poly.pdbx_seq_one_letter_code
_entity_poly.pdbx_strand_id
1 'polypeptide(L)'
;MSRHTKICGGCGERIDYNATCDCMKRKRTKRKLSETDKLMKSKRWKEKRIFIIHRDGAACQRCLIKYNIINSEKLEIHHIKPRSKYPELMFEDANLITLCKTCNLQIGIREELDFKCNVPDKHEPVL
;
A
#
# COMPACT_ATOMS: atom_id res chain seq x y z
N MET A 1 -21.95 21.71 41.94
CA MET A 1 -21.62 20.43 41.26
C MET A 1 -20.12 20.31 41.09
N SER A 2 -19.53 19.25 41.59
CA SER A 2 -18.11 18.99 41.42
C SER A 2 -17.85 18.49 39.99
N ARG A 3 -17.01 19.19 39.24
CA ARG A 3 -16.54 18.71 37.95
C ARG A 3 -15.47 17.66 38.18
N HIS A 4 -15.63 16.49 37.59
CA HIS A 4 -14.61 15.47 37.63
C HIS A 4 -13.47 15.84 36.69
N THR A 5 -12.26 15.88 37.23
CA THR A 5 -11.04 16.18 36.46
C THR A 5 -10.06 15.04 36.57
N LYS A 6 -9.15 14.95 35.62
CA LYS A 6 -8.03 14.02 35.60
C LYS A 6 -6.74 14.75 35.27
N ILE A 7 -5.63 14.11 35.58
CA ILE A 7 -4.30 14.61 35.20
C ILE A 7 -3.93 14.00 33.85
N CYS A 8 -3.49 14.83 32.91
CA CYS A 8 -2.99 14.36 31.63
C CYS A 8 -1.69 13.57 31.82
N GLY A 9 -1.66 12.34 31.32
CA GLY A 9 -0.48 11.48 31.39
C GLY A 9 0.71 11.97 30.55
N GLY A 10 0.49 12.89 29.59
CA GLY A 10 1.54 13.43 28.74
C GLY A 10 2.22 14.68 29.28
N CYS A 11 1.45 15.67 29.75
CA CYS A 11 1.98 16.96 30.20
C CYS A 11 1.73 17.29 31.68
N GLY A 12 0.93 16.48 32.39
CA GLY A 12 0.62 16.67 33.81
C GLY A 12 -0.40 17.75 34.12
N GLU A 13 -1.02 18.37 33.12
CA GLU A 13 -2.07 19.36 33.33
C GLU A 13 -3.40 18.73 33.76
N ARG A 14 -4.16 19.47 34.53
CA ARG A 14 -5.52 19.10 34.95
C ARG A 14 -6.49 19.42 33.83
N ILE A 15 -7.24 18.41 33.39
CA ILE A 15 -8.24 18.50 32.31
C ILE A 15 -9.56 17.89 32.80
N ASP A 16 -10.67 18.25 32.15
CA ASP A 16 -11.94 17.58 32.39
C ASP A 16 -11.83 16.08 32.13
N TYR A 17 -12.51 15.28 32.94
CA TYR A 17 -12.42 13.81 32.86
C TYR A 17 -12.72 13.26 31.46
N ASN A 18 -13.72 13.84 30.79
CA ASN A 18 -14.12 13.41 29.43
C ASN A 18 -13.37 14.15 28.30
N ALA A 19 -12.45 15.06 28.63
CA ALA A 19 -11.71 15.83 27.64
C ALA A 19 -10.40 15.15 27.26
N THR A 20 -9.96 15.42 26.04
CA THR A 20 -8.62 15.05 25.56
C THR A 20 -7.72 16.28 25.64
N CYS A 21 -6.56 16.14 26.29
CA CYS A 21 -5.60 17.24 26.42
C CYS A 21 -5.07 17.67 25.04
N ASP A 22 -4.85 18.96 24.87
CA ASP A 22 -4.31 19.51 23.61
C ASP A 22 -2.92 18.95 23.27
N CYS A 23 -2.11 18.59 24.28
CA CYS A 23 -0.81 17.95 24.07
C CYS A 23 -0.92 16.56 23.42
N MET A 24 -2.05 15.87 23.61
CA MET A 24 -2.32 14.54 23.05
C MET A 24 -3.00 14.60 21.69
N LYS A 25 -3.51 15.75 21.29
CA LYS A 25 -4.10 15.94 19.96
C LYS A 25 -3.00 15.91 18.91
N ARG A 26 -2.98 14.85 18.11
CA ARG A 26 -2.07 14.78 16.96
C ARG A 26 -2.43 15.91 16.01
N LYS A 27 -1.54 16.88 15.84
CA LYS A 27 -1.65 17.86 14.76
C LYS A 27 -1.60 17.08 13.45
N ARG A 28 -2.74 16.99 12.75
CA ARG A 28 -2.76 16.48 11.38
C ARG A 28 -2.00 17.48 10.50
N THR A 29 -0.70 17.32 10.41
CA THR A 29 0.07 17.99 9.37
C THR A 29 -0.39 17.38 8.04
N LYS A 30 -1.00 18.20 7.18
CA LYS A 30 -1.30 17.79 5.81
C LYS A 30 0.05 17.49 5.14
N ARG A 31 0.39 16.21 5.06
CA ARG A 31 1.60 15.78 4.34
C ARG A 31 1.45 16.21 2.88
N LYS A 32 2.43 16.97 2.39
CA LYS A 32 2.50 17.30 0.96
C LYS A 32 2.71 16.00 0.18
N LEU A 33 1.79 15.71 -0.75
CA LEU A 33 1.89 14.52 -1.59
C LEU A 33 3.09 14.66 -2.54
N SER A 34 3.90 13.60 -2.65
CA SER A 34 4.94 13.51 -3.66
C SER A 34 4.31 13.36 -5.06
N GLU A 35 5.11 13.58 -6.11
CA GLU A 35 4.65 13.38 -7.49
C GLU A 35 4.18 11.93 -7.74
N THR A 36 4.88 10.94 -7.19
CA THR A 36 4.47 9.53 -7.29
C THR A 36 3.18 9.25 -6.54
N ASP A 37 2.93 9.88 -5.39
CA ASP A 37 1.67 9.75 -4.65
C ASP A 37 0.48 10.33 -5.44
N LYS A 38 0.68 11.45 -6.14
CA LYS A 38 -0.33 12.03 -7.02
C LYS A 38 -0.64 11.10 -8.19
N LEU A 39 0.37 10.49 -8.80
CA LEU A 39 0.21 9.53 -9.88
C LEU A 39 -0.52 8.27 -9.44
N MET A 40 -0.33 7.81 -8.19
CA MET A 40 -1.08 6.68 -7.61
C MET A 40 -2.58 6.96 -7.46
N LYS A 41 -3.01 8.22 -7.43
CA LYS A 41 -4.41 8.63 -7.37
C LYS A 41 -4.99 8.95 -8.75
N SER A 42 -4.18 8.89 -9.79
CA SER A 42 -4.60 9.24 -11.16
C SER A 42 -5.47 8.16 -11.79
N LYS A 43 -6.26 8.56 -12.80
CA LYS A 43 -7.04 7.65 -13.63
C LYS A 43 -6.13 6.64 -14.36
N ARG A 44 -4.97 7.10 -14.83
CA ARG A 44 -3.95 6.26 -15.49
C ARG A 44 -3.53 5.09 -14.59
N TRP A 45 -3.30 5.35 -13.30
CA TRP A 45 -2.95 4.30 -12.34
C TRP A 45 -4.09 3.32 -12.11
N LYS A 46 -5.32 3.81 -11.97
CA LYS A 46 -6.50 2.94 -11.79
C LYS A 46 -6.69 1.99 -12.96
N GLU A 47 -6.53 2.47 -14.17
CA GLU A 47 -6.60 1.66 -15.40
C GLU A 47 -5.45 0.64 -15.46
N LYS A 48 -4.22 1.05 -15.16
CA LYS A 48 -3.06 0.17 -15.09
C LYS A 48 -3.25 -0.94 -14.04
N ARG A 49 -3.76 -0.59 -12.87
CA ARG A 49 -4.06 -1.54 -11.80
C ARG A 49 -5.03 -2.63 -12.25
N ILE A 50 -6.12 -2.26 -12.88
CA ILE A 50 -7.11 -3.22 -13.41
C ILE A 50 -6.46 -4.12 -14.47
N PHE A 51 -5.69 -3.53 -15.37
CA PHE A 51 -4.98 -4.27 -16.41
C PHE A 51 -4.04 -5.33 -15.83
N ILE A 52 -3.22 -4.97 -14.84
CA ILE A 52 -2.27 -5.90 -14.22
C ILE A 52 -3.00 -7.01 -13.46
N ILE A 53 -4.08 -6.70 -12.72
CA ILE A 53 -4.89 -7.72 -12.05
C ILE A 53 -5.44 -8.73 -13.05
N HIS A 54 -5.96 -8.29 -14.18
CA HIS A 54 -6.44 -9.18 -15.25
C HIS A 54 -5.31 -10.02 -15.86
N ARG A 55 -4.16 -9.41 -16.13
CA ARG A 55 -2.98 -10.12 -16.63
C ARG A 55 -2.59 -11.28 -15.72
N ASP A 56 -2.65 -11.06 -14.42
CA ASP A 56 -2.25 -12.03 -13.39
C ASP A 56 -3.38 -12.97 -12.96
N GLY A 57 -4.50 -12.98 -13.70
CA GLY A 57 -5.61 -13.89 -13.45
C GLY A 57 -6.43 -13.57 -12.18
N ALA A 58 -6.41 -12.31 -11.73
CA ALA A 58 -7.10 -11.84 -10.52
C ALA A 58 -6.76 -12.66 -9.26
N ALA A 59 -5.49 -13.06 -9.13
CA ALA A 59 -5.01 -13.84 -7.99
C ALA A 59 -3.63 -13.36 -7.54
N CYS A 60 -3.36 -13.51 -6.25
CA CYS A 60 -2.04 -13.24 -5.68
C CYS A 60 -1.00 -14.19 -6.28
N GLN A 61 -0.02 -13.67 -6.98
CA GLN A 61 1.01 -14.47 -7.65
C GLN A 61 1.93 -15.18 -6.65
N ARG A 62 2.23 -14.55 -5.53
CA ARG A 62 3.05 -15.16 -4.47
C ARG A 62 2.34 -16.34 -3.82
N CYS A 63 1.05 -16.20 -3.48
CA CYS A 63 0.26 -17.31 -2.93
C CYS A 63 0.18 -18.47 -3.92
N LEU A 64 -0.02 -18.19 -5.20
CA LEU A 64 -0.13 -19.20 -6.25
C LEU A 64 1.20 -19.95 -6.45
N ILE A 65 2.29 -19.24 -6.61
CA ILE A 65 3.60 -19.82 -6.95
C ILE A 65 4.26 -20.46 -5.73
N LYS A 66 4.26 -19.78 -4.60
CA LYS A 66 4.98 -20.22 -3.40
C LYS A 66 4.20 -21.23 -2.57
N TYR A 67 2.89 -21.11 -2.51
CA TYR A 67 2.02 -21.93 -1.63
C TYR A 67 1.00 -22.76 -2.39
N ASN A 68 0.91 -22.63 -3.70
CA ASN A 68 -0.10 -23.30 -4.54
C ASN A 68 -1.54 -23.02 -4.08
N ILE A 69 -1.79 -21.79 -3.66
CA ILE A 69 -3.08 -21.30 -3.18
C ILE A 69 -3.60 -20.22 -4.10
N ILE A 70 -4.86 -20.32 -4.53
CA ILE A 70 -5.55 -19.27 -5.28
C ILE A 70 -6.17 -18.31 -4.27
N ASN A 71 -5.63 -17.10 -4.19
CA ASN A 71 -6.15 -16.03 -3.32
C ASN A 71 -6.50 -14.81 -4.16
N SER A 72 -7.79 -14.50 -4.23
CA SER A 72 -8.33 -13.35 -4.98
C SER A 72 -8.86 -12.23 -4.08
N GLU A 73 -8.60 -12.31 -2.78
CA GLU A 73 -9.05 -11.31 -1.80
C GLU A 73 -7.98 -10.26 -1.55
N LYS A 74 -8.41 -9.00 -1.38
CA LYS A 74 -7.55 -7.87 -1.01
C LYS A 74 -6.31 -7.76 -1.90
N LEU A 75 -6.52 -7.80 -3.21
CA LEU A 75 -5.44 -7.71 -4.18
C LEU A 75 -4.91 -6.28 -4.26
N GLU A 76 -3.59 -6.17 -4.29
CA GLU A 76 -2.86 -4.93 -4.46
C GLU A 76 -1.81 -5.10 -5.56
N ILE A 77 -1.39 -4.01 -6.17
CA ILE A 77 -0.30 -4.02 -7.13
C ILE A 77 1.00 -3.68 -6.40
N HIS A 78 1.95 -4.60 -6.49
CA HIS A 78 3.28 -4.44 -5.93
C HIS A 78 4.25 -3.94 -7.00
N HIS A 79 5.02 -2.91 -6.67
CA HIS A 79 6.16 -2.47 -7.46
C HIS A 79 7.37 -3.31 -7.07
N ILE A 80 7.88 -4.13 -7.97
CA ILE A 80 9.03 -5.01 -7.70
C ILE A 80 10.23 -4.17 -7.29
N LYS A 81 10.54 -3.15 -8.08
CA LYS A 81 11.46 -2.07 -7.69
C LYS A 81 10.64 -0.91 -7.13
N PRO A 82 10.88 -0.51 -5.86
CA PRO A 82 10.04 0.49 -5.19
C PRO A 82 9.96 1.81 -5.95
N ARG A 83 8.76 2.36 -6.08
CA ARG A 83 8.55 3.66 -6.74
C ARG A 83 9.27 4.83 -6.07
N SER A 84 9.60 4.72 -4.80
CA SER A 84 10.38 5.72 -4.07
C SER A 84 11.82 5.84 -4.57
N LYS A 85 12.40 4.73 -5.03
CA LYS A 85 13.75 4.68 -5.59
C LYS A 85 13.77 4.71 -7.12
N TYR A 86 12.75 4.14 -7.74
CA TYR A 86 12.63 3.95 -9.20
C TYR A 86 11.31 4.52 -9.72
N PRO A 87 11.08 5.85 -9.61
CA PRO A 87 9.82 6.45 -10.05
C PRO A 87 9.57 6.27 -11.56
N GLU A 88 10.62 6.14 -12.37
CA GLU A 88 10.54 5.89 -13.81
C GLU A 88 9.95 4.52 -14.17
N LEU A 89 10.00 3.56 -13.25
CA LEU A 89 9.46 2.20 -13.44
C LEU A 89 8.03 2.03 -12.88
N MET A 90 7.43 3.10 -12.41
CA MET A 90 6.13 3.07 -11.73
C MET A 90 5.01 2.51 -12.61
N PHE A 91 5.04 2.76 -13.91
CA PHE A 91 4.04 2.29 -14.88
C PHE A 91 4.54 1.16 -15.79
N GLU A 92 5.74 0.66 -15.56
CA GLU A 92 6.29 -0.46 -16.34
C GLU A 92 5.60 -1.78 -15.98
N ASP A 93 5.00 -2.44 -16.96
CA ASP A 93 4.26 -3.69 -16.75
C ASP A 93 5.15 -4.79 -16.15
N ALA A 94 6.41 -4.88 -16.59
CA ALA A 94 7.38 -5.83 -16.06
C ALA A 94 7.76 -5.60 -14.59
N ASN A 95 7.55 -4.39 -14.07
CA ASN A 95 7.81 -4.01 -12.68
C ASN A 95 6.58 -4.13 -11.77
N LEU A 96 5.44 -4.54 -12.30
CA LEU A 96 4.18 -4.62 -11.58
C LEU A 96 3.70 -6.06 -11.48
N ILE A 97 3.25 -6.43 -10.29
CA ILE A 97 2.74 -7.77 -10.01
C ILE A 97 1.57 -7.69 -9.01
N THR A 98 0.58 -8.55 -9.19
CA THR A 98 -0.57 -8.64 -8.29
C THR A 98 -0.23 -9.51 -7.09
N LEU A 99 -0.36 -8.95 -5.89
CA LEU A 99 -0.19 -9.61 -4.61
C LEU A 99 -1.39 -9.34 -3.71
N CYS A 100 -1.69 -10.25 -2.78
CA CYS A 100 -2.62 -9.93 -1.71
C CYS A 100 -1.94 -8.99 -0.70
N LYS A 101 -2.75 -8.31 0.10
CA LYS A 101 -2.27 -7.36 1.10
C LYS A 101 -1.19 -7.95 2.02
N THR A 102 -1.39 -9.17 2.50
CA THR A 102 -0.44 -9.87 3.38
C THR A 102 0.89 -10.12 2.70
N CYS A 103 0.88 -10.66 1.48
CA CYS A 103 2.10 -10.90 0.71
C CYS A 103 2.84 -9.61 0.36
N ASN A 104 2.10 -8.56 0.01
CA ASN A 104 2.66 -7.25 -0.29
C ASN A 104 3.38 -6.66 0.94
N LEU A 105 2.80 -6.79 2.13
CA LEU A 105 3.43 -6.37 3.38
C LEU A 105 4.67 -7.20 3.72
N GLN A 106 4.65 -8.50 3.48
CA GLN A 106 5.77 -9.40 3.78
C GLN A 106 6.99 -9.16 2.88
N ILE A 107 6.77 -8.89 1.59
CA ILE A 107 7.85 -8.51 0.68
C ILE A 107 8.35 -7.10 1.01
N GLY A 108 7.45 -6.17 1.31
CA GLY A 108 7.78 -4.80 1.69
C GLY A 108 8.49 -4.04 0.58
N ILE A 109 9.57 -3.34 0.92
CA ILE A 109 10.35 -2.47 0.01
C ILE A 109 11.58 -3.15 -0.58
N ARG A 110 11.66 -4.46 -0.53
CA ARG A 110 12.74 -5.20 -1.16
C ARG A 110 12.70 -4.97 -2.68
N GLU A 111 13.87 -4.95 -3.29
CA GLU A 111 14.01 -4.73 -4.74
C GLU A 111 13.85 -6.03 -5.54
N GLU A 112 13.66 -7.16 -4.86
CA GLU A 112 13.53 -8.49 -5.45
C GLU A 112 12.33 -9.23 -4.87
N LEU A 113 11.75 -10.11 -5.68
CA LEU A 113 10.74 -11.04 -5.24
C LEU A 113 11.39 -12.26 -4.57
N ASP A 114 10.71 -12.85 -3.58
CA ASP A 114 11.14 -14.08 -2.90
C ASP A 114 10.64 -15.36 -3.61
N PHE A 115 10.17 -15.23 -4.83
CA PHE A 115 9.70 -16.32 -5.68
C PHE A 115 10.00 -16.02 -7.15
N LYS A 116 10.06 -17.04 -7.97
CA LYS A 116 10.30 -16.90 -9.42
C LYS A 116 8.97 -16.70 -10.13
N CYS A 117 8.81 -15.57 -10.78
CA CYS A 117 7.66 -15.27 -11.61
C CYS A 117 8.12 -14.66 -12.92
N ASN A 118 7.64 -15.21 -14.03
CA ASN A 118 7.82 -14.60 -15.35
C ASN A 118 6.75 -13.55 -15.54
N VAL A 119 7.11 -12.29 -15.27
CA VAL A 119 6.25 -11.15 -15.57
C VAL A 119 6.43 -10.82 -17.04
N PRO A 120 5.36 -10.83 -17.86
CA PRO A 120 5.46 -10.48 -19.27
C PRO A 120 5.97 -9.07 -19.48
N ASP A 121 7.03 -8.90 -20.27
CA ASP A 121 7.60 -7.58 -20.58
C ASP A 121 6.73 -6.76 -21.53
N LYS A 122 5.84 -7.42 -22.25
CA LYS A 122 4.97 -6.79 -23.25
C LYS A 122 3.54 -7.27 -23.08
N HIS A 123 2.64 -6.36 -23.40
CA HIS A 123 1.23 -6.65 -23.49
C HIS A 123 0.98 -7.57 -24.69
N GLU A 124 0.86 -8.86 -24.44
CA GLU A 124 0.35 -9.77 -25.46
C GLU A 124 -1.18 -9.79 -25.36
N PRO A 125 -1.90 -9.56 -26.48
CA PRO A 125 -3.35 -9.68 -26.48
C PRO A 125 -3.73 -11.12 -26.13
N VAL A 126 -4.55 -11.27 -25.11
CA VAL A 126 -5.12 -12.57 -24.75
C VAL A 126 -6.13 -12.93 -25.83
N LEU A 127 -5.85 -13.96 -26.55
CA LEU A 127 -6.78 -14.52 -27.53
C LEU A 127 -7.92 -15.28 -26.83
#